data_0302f8b9cc7db986b638423e2b2945ac
#
_entry.id   0302f8b9cc7db986b638423e2b2945ac
#
_cell.length_a   1.000
_cell.length_b   1.000
_cell.length_c   1.000
_cell.angle_alpha   90.00
_cell.angle_beta   90.00
_cell.angle_gamma   90.00
#
_symmetry.space_group_name_H-M   'P 1'
#
loop_
_entity.id
_entity.type
_entity.pdbx_description
1 polymer ?
#
loop_
_entity_poly.entity_id
_entity_poly.type
_entity_poly.pdbx_seq_one_letter_code
_entity_poly.pdbx_strand_id
1 'polypeptide(L)'
;MSWIGGKKALRELIVRLFPLYYERYIEVFGGGGWVLFHKPPGNDFEVYNDFNGLLVNLYRCVRDKPEELMEALRYVLNAREDFDRIRSALARDSPASDVQRAAWFYQLIRYSYASGLTSFGSQPHDMRSNFSLIEQAHRRLAKVVIENKDFEKLLHQYDRPVSFFYLDPPYHATEGYYQNIGEDGFTEADHIRLRGALMRIEGKFLLSYNDDAFVRGLYDRPGTVSYTHLR
;
A
#
# COMPACT_ATOMS: atom_id res chain seq x y z
N MET A 1 6.58 6.05 -3.90
CA MET A 1 7.30 6.03 -2.60
C MET A 1 7.96 4.65 -2.43
N SER A 2 9.14 4.53 -1.84
CA SER A 2 9.69 3.20 -1.50
C SER A 2 8.86 2.58 -0.39
N TRP A 3 8.48 1.32 -0.53
CA TRP A 3 7.70 0.56 0.45
C TRP A 3 8.11 -0.91 0.39
N ILE A 4 8.09 -1.61 1.53
CA ILE A 4 8.41 -3.04 1.61
C ILE A 4 7.44 -3.82 0.72
N GLY A 5 7.93 -4.77 -0.07
CA GLY A 5 7.10 -5.55 -1.00
C GLY A 5 6.60 -4.78 -2.23
N GLY A 6 7.01 -3.51 -2.41
CA GLY A 6 6.50 -2.67 -3.49
C GLY A 6 6.77 -3.20 -4.90
N LYS A 7 5.75 -3.17 -5.75
CA LYS A 7 5.75 -3.71 -7.12
C LYS A 7 6.37 -2.79 -8.18
N LYS A 8 7.35 -1.94 -7.80
CA LYS A 8 7.96 -0.98 -8.74
C LYS A 8 8.47 -1.63 -10.03
N ALA A 9 9.14 -2.78 -9.92
CA ALA A 9 9.67 -3.49 -11.08
C ALA A 9 8.60 -4.19 -11.92
N LEU A 10 7.48 -4.59 -11.31
CA LEU A 10 6.45 -5.40 -11.95
C LEU A 10 5.22 -4.58 -12.38
N ARG A 11 5.11 -3.33 -11.97
CA ARG A 11 3.93 -2.48 -12.17
C ARG A 11 3.46 -2.39 -13.63
N GLU A 12 4.41 -2.31 -14.57
CA GLU A 12 4.10 -2.23 -16.01
C GLU A 12 3.46 -3.53 -16.50
N LEU A 13 4.04 -4.67 -16.11
CA LEU A 13 3.50 -5.97 -16.45
C LEU A 13 2.12 -6.19 -15.81
N ILE A 14 1.97 -5.83 -14.53
CA ILE A 14 0.70 -5.93 -13.81
C ILE A 14 -0.39 -5.12 -14.53
N VAL A 15 -0.11 -3.89 -14.93
CA VAL A 15 -1.10 -3.06 -15.65
C VAL A 15 -1.45 -3.64 -17.03
N ARG A 16 -0.50 -4.30 -17.72
CA ARG A 16 -0.79 -5.01 -18.99
C ARG A 16 -1.72 -6.23 -18.82
N LEU A 17 -1.80 -6.79 -17.62
CA LEU A 17 -2.68 -7.92 -17.29
C LEU A 17 -4.09 -7.49 -16.85
N PHE A 18 -4.37 -6.20 -16.80
CA PHE A 18 -5.68 -5.70 -16.43
C PHE A 18 -6.75 -6.17 -17.43
N PRO A 19 -7.99 -6.42 -16.96
CA PRO A 19 -9.08 -6.74 -17.86
C PRO A 19 -9.32 -5.59 -18.85
N LEU A 20 -9.74 -5.94 -20.08
CA LEU A 20 -9.99 -4.95 -21.14
C LEU A 20 -11.10 -3.94 -20.78
N TYR A 21 -12.02 -4.35 -19.90
CA TYR A 21 -13.13 -3.51 -19.47
C TYR A 21 -13.40 -3.64 -17.97
N TYR A 22 -13.45 -2.52 -17.30
CA TYR A 22 -13.92 -2.28 -15.93
C TYR A 22 -14.28 -0.79 -15.79
N GLU A 23 -15.13 -0.45 -14.83
CA GLU A 23 -15.50 0.94 -14.51
C GLU A 23 -15.01 1.35 -13.12
N ARG A 24 -14.56 0.39 -12.31
CA ARG A 24 -14.12 0.59 -10.94
C ARG A 24 -12.81 -0.17 -10.72
N TYR A 25 -11.77 0.55 -10.31
CA TYR A 25 -10.48 -0.01 -9.93
C TYR A 25 -10.29 0.06 -8.41
N ILE A 26 -10.07 -1.05 -7.77
CA ILE A 26 -9.88 -1.12 -6.31
C ILE A 26 -8.54 -1.80 -6.01
N GLU A 27 -7.57 -1.03 -5.46
CA GLU A 27 -6.31 -1.54 -4.95
C GLU A 27 -6.48 -1.91 -3.47
N VAL A 28 -6.54 -3.21 -3.17
CA VAL A 28 -7.00 -3.74 -1.87
C VAL A 28 -5.92 -3.69 -0.80
N PHE A 29 -4.67 -4.02 -1.18
CA PHE A 29 -3.47 -3.95 -0.35
C PHE A 29 -2.52 -2.96 -1.03
N GLY A 30 -2.77 -1.68 -0.83
CA GLY A 30 -2.16 -0.63 -1.65
C GLY A 30 -0.68 -0.41 -1.40
N GLY A 31 -0.23 -0.54 -0.15
CA GLY A 31 1.17 -0.32 0.20
C GLY A 31 1.71 0.99 -0.37
N GLY A 32 2.80 0.93 -1.09
CA GLY A 32 3.38 2.10 -1.78
C GLY A 32 2.57 2.64 -2.96
N GLY A 33 1.44 2.06 -3.31
CA GLY A 33 0.56 2.49 -4.41
C GLY A 33 1.20 2.35 -5.80
N TRP A 34 2.19 1.47 -5.95
CA TRP A 34 2.99 1.41 -7.18
C TRP A 34 2.17 1.14 -8.44
N VAL A 35 1.10 0.36 -8.33
CA VAL A 35 0.23 0.03 -9.46
C VAL A 35 -0.73 1.18 -9.73
N LEU A 36 -1.39 1.73 -8.71
CA LEU A 36 -2.27 2.90 -8.82
C LEU A 36 -1.54 4.11 -9.43
N PHE A 37 -0.33 4.43 -8.95
CA PHE A 37 0.44 5.56 -9.46
C PHE A 37 1.01 5.33 -10.87
N HIS A 38 1.16 4.09 -11.30
CA HIS A 38 1.63 3.77 -12.64
C HIS A 38 0.49 3.66 -13.66
N LYS A 39 -0.67 3.18 -13.23
CA LYS A 39 -1.88 3.12 -14.04
C LYS A 39 -2.21 4.52 -14.57
N PRO A 40 -2.41 4.68 -15.89
CA PRO A 40 -2.89 5.95 -16.42
C PRO A 40 -4.21 6.36 -15.76
N PRO A 41 -4.38 7.63 -15.35
CA PRO A 41 -5.66 8.10 -14.85
C PRO A 41 -6.72 8.01 -15.95
N GLY A 42 -7.89 7.52 -15.60
CA GLY A 42 -9.04 7.35 -16.48
C GLY A 42 -10.30 7.99 -15.91
N ASN A 43 -11.44 7.60 -16.45
CA ASN A 43 -12.76 7.97 -15.95
C ASN A 43 -13.32 6.92 -14.97
N ASP A 44 -12.59 5.86 -14.71
CA ASP A 44 -12.96 4.83 -13.76
C ASP A 44 -12.95 5.37 -12.33
N PHE A 45 -13.85 4.84 -11.51
CA PHE A 45 -13.89 5.10 -10.07
C PHE A 45 -12.72 4.36 -9.41
N GLU A 46 -11.84 5.07 -8.73
CA GLU A 46 -10.63 4.50 -8.14
C GLU A 46 -10.68 4.49 -6.61
N VAL A 47 -10.29 3.36 -6.01
CA VAL A 47 -10.15 3.19 -4.56
C VAL A 47 -8.75 2.69 -4.25
N TYR A 48 -8.08 3.36 -3.33
CA TYR A 48 -6.87 2.90 -2.66
C TYR A 48 -7.23 2.48 -1.24
N ASN A 49 -6.83 1.29 -0.84
CA ASN A 49 -6.99 0.82 0.53
C ASN A 49 -5.69 0.23 1.05
N ASP A 50 -5.44 0.42 2.33
CA ASP A 50 -4.44 -0.32 3.07
C ASP A 50 -4.89 -0.51 4.52
N PHE A 51 -4.46 -1.61 5.14
CA PHE A 51 -4.75 -1.85 6.55
C PHE A 51 -3.89 -1.01 7.48
N ASN A 52 -2.71 -0.56 7.03
CA ASN A 52 -1.81 0.30 7.79
C ASN A 52 -2.36 1.72 7.92
N GLY A 53 -2.91 2.06 9.08
CA GLY A 53 -3.51 3.36 9.35
C GLY A 53 -2.53 4.54 9.23
N LEU A 54 -1.24 4.36 9.53
CA LEU A 54 -0.22 5.42 9.36
C LEU A 54 0.03 5.70 7.89
N LEU A 55 0.07 4.67 7.05
CA LEU A 55 0.22 4.81 5.61
C LEU A 55 -1.00 5.49 4.98
N VAL A 56 -2.19 5.06 5.38
CA VAL A 56 -3.45 5.66 4.92
C VAL A 56 -3.53 7.13 5.35
N ASN A 57 -3.16 7.45 6.60
CA ASN A 57 -3.10 8.83 7.07
C ASN A 57 -2.12 9.68 6.24
N LEU A 58 -0.95 9.13 5.91
CA LEU A 58 0.01 9.81 5.03
C LEU A 58 -0.62 10.12 3.66
N TYR A 59 -1.26 9.16 3.00
CA TYR A 59 -1.89 9.41 1.70
C TYR A 59 -3.08 10.37 1.77
N ARG A 60 -3.86 10.37 2.84
CA ARG A 60 -4.89 11.38 3.09
C ARG A 60 -4.28 12.78 3.21
N CYS A 61 -3.18 12.94 3.98
CA CYS A 61 -2.48 14.21 4.09
C CYS A 61 -1.85 14.64 2.76
N VAL A 62 -1.26 13.73 1.99
CA VAL A 62 -0.76 14.02 0.64
C VAL A 62 -1.88 14.51 -0.27
N ARG A 63 -3.07 13.93 -0.20
CA ARG A 63 -4.22 14.34 -1.02
C ARG A 63 -4.82 15.66 -0.56
N ASP A 64 -5.06 15.84 0.75
CA ASP A 64 -5.94 16.88 1.27
C ASP A 64 -5.19 18.07 1.89
N LYS A 65 -3.92 17.86 2.32
CA LYS A 65 -3.10 18.84 3.08
C LYS A 65 -1.64 18.84 2.61
N PRO A 66 -1.34 18.87 1.27
CA PRO A 66 0.02 18.73 0.76
C PRO A 66 0.96 19.85 1.22
N GLU A 67 0.48 21.10 1.29
CA GLU A 67 1.30 22.25 1.70
C GLU A 67 1.67 22.15 3.18
N GLU A 68 0.70 21.81 4.04
CA GLU A 68 0.94 21.61 5.48
C GLU A 68 1.93 20.45 5.73
N LEU A 69 1.81 19.37 4.97
CA LEU A 69 2.73 18.24 5.04
C LEU A 69 4.14 18.63 4.60
N MET A 70 4.28 19.34 3.47
CA MET A 70 5.58 19.82 3.00
C MET A 70 6.20 20.83 3.98
N GLU A 71 5.41 21.69 4.59
CA GLU A 71 5.92 22.63 5.62
C GLU A 71 6.43 21.88 6.86
N ALA A 72 5.70 20.86 7.34
CA ALA A 72 6.14 20.01 8.45
C ALA A 72 7.42 19.21 8.13
N LEU A 73 7.71 18.98 6.85
CA LEU A 73 8.90 18.27 6.37
C LEU A 73 10.07 19.21 6.00
N ARG A 74 9.88 20.53 5.96
CA ARG A 74 10.83 21.49 5.39
C ARG A 74 12.17 21.54 6.12
N TYR A 75 12.15 21.46 7.45
CA TYR A 75 13.32 21.65 8.31
C TYR A 75 13.65 20.42 9.15
N VAL A 76 13.22 19.22 8.72
CA VAL A 76 13.53 17.99 9.44
C VAL A 76 15.00 17.61 9.29
N LEU A 77 15.59 17.16 10.39
CA LEU A 77 16.97 16.69 10.41
C LEU A 77 17.07 15.21 10.08
N ASN A 78 18.09 14.84 9.32
CA ASN A 78 18.45 13.44 9.12
C ASN A 78 19.35 13.00 10.29
N ALA A 79 18.74 12.78 11.46
CA ALA A 79 19.42 12.45 12.70
C ALA A 79 18.86 11.14 13.31
N ARG A 80 19.74 10.30 13.82
CA ARG A 80 19.37 9.02 14.47
C ARG A 80 18.48 9.25 15.69
N GLU A 81 18.79 10.25 16.51
CA GLU A 81 18.02 10.57 17.71
C GLU A 81 16.57 10.94 17.36
N ASP A 82 16.37 11.76 16.33
CA ASP A 82 15.03 12.11 15.84
C ASP A 82 14.29 10.86 15.27
N PHE A 83 14.99 10.00 14.53
CA PHE A 83 14.43 8.76 14.02
C PHE A 83 13.92 7.87 15.16
N ASP A 84 14.73 7.65 16.20
CA ASP A 84 14.35 6.79 17.34
C ASP A 84 13.22 7.41 18.17
N ARG A 85 13.25 8.73 18.37
CA ARG A 85 12.19 9.50 19.05
C ARG A 85 10.87 9.39 18.29
N ILE A 86 10.87 9.61 16.97
CA ILE A 86 9.68 9.53 16.11
C ILE A 86 9.11 8.10 16.10
N ARG A 87 9.97 7.09 15.93
CA ARG A 87 9.56 5.69 15.98
C ARG A 87 8.88 5.34 17.28
N SER A 88 9.45 5.78 18.41
CA SER A 88 8.88 5.58 19.74
C SER A 88 7.54 6.31 19.92
N ALA A 89 7.42 7.54 19.39
CA ALA A 89 6.20 8.33 19.48
C ALA A 89 5.05 7.68 18.70
N LEU A 90 5.31 7.19 17.48
CA LEU A 90 4.31 6.50 16.67
C LEU A 90 3.91 5.14 17.27
N ALA A 91 4.86 4.38 17.82
CA ALA A 91 4.59 3.10 18.47
C ALA A 91 3.71 3.24 19.74
N ARG A 92 3.82 4.36 20.47
CA ARG A 92 3.02 4.64 21.67
C ARG A 92 1.71 5.38 21.38
N ASP A 93 1.39 5.60 20.12
CA ASP A 93 0.26 6.44 19.70
C ASP A 93 0.23 7.82 20.37
N SER A 94 1.42 8.44 20.49
CA SER A 94 1.56 9.74 21.13
C SER A 94 0.65 10.80 20.48
N PRO A 95 0.02 11.70 21.27
CA PRO A 95 -0.84 12.74 20.73
C PRO A 95 -0.12 13.61 19.71
N ALA A 96 -0.67 13.72 18.51
CA ALA A 96 -0.17 14.56 17.42
C ALA A 96 -1.27 14.77 16.37
N SER A 97 -1.18 15.85 15.60
CA SER A 97 -2.09 16.06 14.48
C SER A 97 -1.86 15.03 13.36
N ASP A 98 -2.86 14.85 12.48
CA ASP A 98 -2.75 13.96 11.31
C ASP A 98 -1.54 14.33 10.45
N VAL A 99 -1.31 15.63 10.21
CA VAL A 99 -0.16 16.13 9.45
C VAL A 99 1.16 15.79 10.14
N GLN A 100 1.25 15.99 11.45
CA GLN A 100 2.46 15.67 12.21
C GLN A 100 2.74 14.16 12.19
N ARG A 101 1.73 13.32 12.37
CA ARG A 101 1.85 11.84 12.26
C ARG A 101 2.26 11.43 10.86
N ALA A 102 1.70 12.05 9.83
CA ALA A 102 2.06 11.81 8.44
C ALA A 102 3.51 12.22 8.14
N ALA A 103 3.94 13.38 8.63
CA ALA A 103 5.32 13.84 8.49
C ALA A 103 6.32 12.91 9.21
N TRP A 104 6.02 12.49 10.44
CA TRP A 104 6.82 11.50 11.18
C TRP A 104 6.93 10.18 10.44
N PHE A 105 5.80 9.64 9.97
CA PHE A 105 5.79 8.38 9.24
C PHE A 105 6.57 8.47 7.92
N TYR A 106 6.43 9.58 7.19
CA TYR A 106 7.20 9.83 5.98
C TYR A 106 8.70 9.90 6.26
N GLN A 107 9.13 10.57 7.35
CA GLN A 107 10.52 10.60 7.79
C GLN A 107 11.06 9.20 8.08
N LEU A 108 10.30 8.36 8.81
CA LEU A 108 10.71 6.97 9.08
C LEU A 108 10.93 6.20 7.78
N ILE A 109 10.01 6.30 6.81
CA ILE A 109 10.15 5.62 5.50
C ILE A 109 11.41 6.09 4.78
N ARG A 110 11.70 7.41 4.81
CA ARG A 110 12.81 8.00 4.05
C ARG A 110 14.17 7.82 4.70
N TYR A 111 14.22 7.78 6.02
CA TYR A 111 15.46 7.68 6.80
C TYR A 111 15.76 6.28 7.31
N SER A 112 14.89 5.30 7.08
CA SER A 112 15.16 3.91 7.44
C SER A 112 15.98 3.17 6.40
N TYR A 113 16.77 2.21 6.84
CA TYR A 113 17.45 1.27 5.96
C TYR A 113 16.40 0.44 5.19
N ALA A 114 16.55 0.39 3.87
CA ALA A 114 15.64 -0.33 2.95
C ALA A 114 14.14 -0.02 3.14
N SER A 115 13.79 1.14 3.69
CA SER A 115 12.42 1.53 4.06
C SER A 115 11.74 0.60 5.08
N GLY A 116 12.54 -0.15 5.86
CA GLY A 116 12.06 -1.16 6.82
C GLY A 116 11.51 -0.62 8.12
N LEU A 117 11.51 0.69 8.34
CA LEU A 117 10.99 1.41 9.52
C LEU A 117 11.66 1.06 10.87
N THR A 118 12.57 0.08 10.90
CA THR A 118 13.15 -0.49 12.14
C THR A 118 14.50 0.07 12.49
N SER A 119 15.32 0.39 11.48
CA SER A 119 16.70 0.85 11.67
C SER A 119 16.99 2.09 10.84
N PHE A 120 17.74 3.01 11.46
CA PHE A 120 18.15 4.25 10.79
C PHE A 120 19.15 3.94 9.66
N GLY A 121 18.86 4.47 8.47
CA GLY A 121 19.76 4.47 7.32
C GLY A 121 20.69 5.66 7.36
N SER A 122 22.01 5.45 7.36
CA SER A 122 23.01 6.50 7.45
C SER A 122 23.25 7.28 6.15
N GLN A 123 22.40 7.11 5.12
CA GLN A 123 22.56 7.82 3.85
C GLN A 123 22.09 9.27 3.96
N PRO A 124 22.88 10.25 3.51
CA PRO A 124 22.45 11.63 3.45
C PRO A 124 21.20 11.78 2.56
N HIS A 125 20.19 12.47 3.06
CA HIS A 125 18.96 12.71 2.32
C HIS A 125 18.38 14.09 2.67
N ASP A 126 18.16 14.92 1.65
CA ASP A 126 17.40 16.16 1.79
C ASP A 126 15.91 15.88 1.54
N MET A 127 15.09 16.03 2.56
CA MET A 127 13.66 15.77 2.49
C MET A 127 12.96 16.63 1.44
N ARG A 128 13.43 17.85 1.22
CA ARG A 128 12.87 18.81 0.24
C ARG A 128 12.98 18.31 -1.20
N SER A 129 13.96 17.45 -1.49
CA SER A 129 14.12 16.83 -2.83
C SER A 129 12.92 15.98 -3.23
N ASN A 130 12.04 15.62 -2.28
CA ASN A 130 10.84 14.82 -2.54
C ASN A 130 9.55 15.64 -2.68
N PHE A 131 9.60 16.98 -2.51
CA PHE A 131 8.37 17.79 -2.52
C PHE A 131 7.64 17.72 -3.87
N SER A 132 8.37 17.71 -4.97
CA SER A 132 7.77 17.50 -6.30
C SER A 132 7.03 16.15 -6.43
N LEU A 133 7.48 15.11 -5.72
CA LEU A 133 6.79 13.82 -5.68
C LEU A 133 5.50 13.88 -4.85
N ILE A 134 5.50 14.66 -3.76
CA ILE A 134 4.29 14.90 -2.95
C ILE A 134 3.25 15.63 -3.80
N GLU A 135 3.65 16.68 -4.52
CA GLU A 135 2.75 17.42 -5.42
C GLU A 135 2.19 16.56 -6.56
N GLN A 136 3.03 15.71 -7.17
CA GLN A 136 2.58 14.76 -8.20
C GLN A 136 1.57 13.77 -7.63
N ALA A 137 1.85 13.22 -6.44
CA ALA A 137 0.94 12.30 -5.76
C ALA A 137 -0.37 12.98 -5.36
N HIS A 138 -0.33 14.23 -4.86
CA HIS A 138 -1.52 15.03 -4.60
C HIS A 138 -2.43 15.11 -5.83
N ARG A 139 -1.89 15.54 -6.98
CA ARG A 139 -2.66 15.61 -8.22
C ARG A 139 -3.22 14.26 -8.65
N ARG A 140 -2.43 13.18 -8.50
CA ARG A 140 -2.89 11.82 -8.87
C ARG A 140 -4.00 11.30 -7.97
N LEU A 141 -3.95 11.63 -6.68
CA LEU A 141 -4.92 11.15 -5.69
C LEU A 141 -6.20 11.99 -5.61
N ALA A 142 -6.30 13.13 -6.28
CA ALA A 142 -7.39 14.09 -6.14
C ALA A 142 -8.79 13.48 -6.33
N LYS A 143 -8.93 12.44 -7.15
CA LYS A 143 -10.20 11.74 -7.42
C LYS A 143 -10.23 10.32 -6.83
N VAL A 144 -9.21 9.90 -6.09
CA VAL A 144 -9.09 8.54 -5.53
C VAL A 144 -9.76 8.52 -4.15
N VAL A 145 -10.64 7.57 -3.92
CA VAL A 145 -11.16 7.28 -2.59
C VAL A 145 -10.08 6.55 -1.79
N ILE A 146 -9.78 7.04 -0.59
CA ILE A 146 -8.76 6.45 0.30
C ILE A 146 -9.45 5.80 1.49
N GLU A 147 -9.37 4.48 1.59
CA GLU A 147 -9.97 3.66 2.63
C GLU A 147 -8.89 3.09 3.58
N ASN A 148 -9.31 2.75 4.79
CA ASN A 148 -8.51 2.02 5.77
C ASN A 148 -9.38 0.89 6.33
N LYS A 149 -9.53 -0.16 5.57
CA LYS A 149 -10.47 -1.25 5.87
C LYS A 149 -9.81 -2.61 5.77
N ASP A 150 -10.37 -3.55 6.54
CA ASP A 150 -10.14 -4.97 6.31
C ASP A 150 -10.55 -5.33 4.87
N PHE A 151 -9.76 -6.19 4.23
CA PHE A 151 -9.94 -6.55 2.82
C PHE A 151 -11.31 -7.17 2.53
N GLU A 152 -11.88 -7.98 3.42
CA GLU A 152 -13.17 -8.62 3.19
C GLU A 152 -14.30 -7.60 3.21
N LYS A 153 -14.27 -6.66 4.16
CA LYS A 153 -15.22 -5.54 4.22
C LYS A 153 -15.11 -4.66 3.00
N LEU A 154 -13.88 -4.40 2.51
CA LEU A 154 -13.63 -3.62 1.32
C LEU A 154 -14.19 -4.31 0.07
N LEU A 155 -13.86 -5.59 -0.13
CA LEU A 155 -14.36 -6.38 -1.25
C LEU A 155 -15.89 -6.34 -1.28
N HIS A 156 -16.55 -6.65 -0.17
CA HIS A 156 -18.02 -6.62 -0.08
C HIS A 156 -18.61 -5.24 -0.41
N GLN A 157 -17.99 -4.15 0.06
CA GLN A 157 -18.48 -2.79 -0.15
C GLN A 157 -18.42 -2.36 -1.62
N TYR A 158 -17.33 -2.72 -2.31
CA TYR A 158 -17.04 -2.23 -3.65
C TYR A 158 -17.34 -3.24 -4.75
N ASP A 159 -17.80 -4.44 -4.43
CA ASP A 159 -18.10 -5.49 -5.41
C ASP A 159 -19.29 -5.13 -6.29
N ARG A 160 -19.07 -5.17 -7.59
CA ARG A 160 -20.06 -5.00 -8.67
C ARG A 160 -19.54 -5.77 -9.90
N PRO A 161 -20.38 -6.16 -10.84
CA PRO A 161 -19.94 -6.84 -12.07
C PRO A 161 -18.87 -6.08 -12.88
N VAL A 162 -18.84 -4.75 -12.76
CA VAL A 162 -17.88 -3.85 -13.42
C VAL A 162 -16.67 -3.51 -12.56
N SER A 163 -16.54 -4.08 -11.36
CA SER A 163 -15.40 -3.87 -10.46
C SER A 163 -14.22 -4.72 -10.86
N PHE A 164 -13.03 -4.14 -10.75
CA PHE A 164 -11.76 -4.82 -10.88
C PHE A 164 -10.93 -4.58 -9.63
N PHE A 165 -10.58 -5.66 -8.95
CA PHE A 165 -9.76 -5.66 -7.74
C PHE A 165 -8.33 -6.07 -8.05
N TYR A 166 -7.36 -5.23 -7.71
CA TYR A 166 -5.96 -5.62 -7.67
C TYR A 166 -5.56 -5.92 -6.23
N LEU A 167 -4.96 -7.09 -6.02
CA LEU A 167 -4.57 -7.58 -4.71
C LEU A 167 -3.10 -8.00 -4.69
N ASP A 168 -2.37 -7.48 -3.73
CA ASP A 168 -0.98 -7.81 -3.43
C ASP A 168 -0.84 -8.01 -1.91
N PRO A 169 -1.44 -9.07 -1.35
CA PRO A 169 -1.42 -9.31 0.08
C PRO A 169 0.01 -9.64 0.55
N PRO A 170 0.27 -9.58 1.87
CA PRO A 170 1.49 -10.13 2.43
C PRO A 170 1.69 -11.57 1.97
N TYR A 171 2.91 -11.92 1.55
CA TYR A 171 3.19 -13.24 0.99
C TYR A 171 3.30 -14.30 2.08
N HIS A 172 2.78 -15.49 1.80
CA HIS A 172 2.93 -16.62 2.70
C HIS A 172 4.40 -16.92 3.00
N ALA A 173 4.71 -17.28 4.24
CA ALA A 173 6.07 -17.51 4.77
C ALA A 173 7.00 -16.27 4.75
N THR A 174 6.46 -15.07 4.54
CA THR A 174 7.21 -13.79 4.62
C THR A 174 6.59 -12.81 5.62
N GLU A 175 5.69 -13.28 6.47
CA GLU A 175 4.89 -12.46 7.39
C GLU A 175 5.75 -11.62 8.34
N GLY A 176 6.94 -12.12 8.73
CA GLY A 176 7.89 -11.40 9.58
C GLY A 176 8.45 -10.08 8.99
N TYR A 177 8.26 -9.83 7.70
CA TYR A 177 8.67 -8.58 7.05
C TYR A 177 7.62 -7.46 7.14
N TYR A 178 6.38 -7.77 7.51
CA TYR A 178 5.25 -6.83 7.55
C TYR A 178 4.88 -6.48 8.99
N GLN A 179 5.67 -5.66 9.65
CA GLN A 179 5.57 -5.34 11.08
C GLN A 179 4.33 -4.55 11.54
N ASN A 180 3.37 -4.24 10.67
CA ASN A 180 2.23 -3.38 10.99
C ASN A 180 0.86 -3.98 10.65
N ILE A 181 0.77 -5.32 10.60
CA ILE A 181 -0.48 -6.03 10.31
C ILE A 181 -0.96 -6.73 11.59
N GLY A 182 -1.28 -5.95 12.65
CA GLY A 182 -1.70 -6.49 13.94
C GLY A 182 -0.57 -7.25 14.67
N GLU A 183 -0.86 -7.76 15.86
CA GLU A 183 0.12 -8.52 16.66
C GLU A 183 0.51 -9.86 16.01
N ASP A 184 -0.40 -10.47 15.26
CA ASP A 184 -0.24 -11.80 14.64
C ASP A 184 0.15 -11.77 13.16
N GLY A 185 0.26 -10.57 12.53
CA GLY A 185 0.55 -10.44 11.10
C GLY A 185 -0.61 -10.86 10.20
N PHE A 186 -0.32 -11.28 8.96
CA PHE A 186 -1.29 -11.83 7.99
C PHE A 186 -1.14 -13.36 8.00
N THR A 187 -2.04 -14.06 8.65
CA THR A 187 -1.94 -15.48 8.97
C THR A 187 -2.45 -16.38 7.83
N GLU A 188 -2.19 -17.71 7.91
CA GLU A 188 -2.80 -18.68 7.01
C GLU A 188 -4.34 -18.60 7.00
N ALA A 189 -4.95 -18.32 8.15
CA ALA A 189 -6.40 -18.11 8.23
C ALA A 189 -6.87 -16.91 7.41
N ASP A 190 -6.05 -15.84 7.34
CA ASP A 190 -6.35 -14.66 6.51
C ASP A 190 -6.20 -14.98 5.02
N HIS A 191 -5.22 -15.79 4.62
CA HIS A 191 -5.09 -16.26 3.24
C HIS A 191 -6.30 -17.10 2.82
N ILE A 192 -6.78 -18.00 3.69
CA ILE A 192 -7.99 -18.81 3.45
C ILE A 192 -9.23 -17.90 3.38
N ARG A 193 -9.36 -16.94 4.30
CA ARG A 193 -10.45 -15.96 4.32
C ARG A 193 -10.47 -15.10 3.06
N LEU A 194 -9.28 -14.63 2.61
CA LEU A 194 -9.13 -13.87 1.37
C LEU A 194 -9.60 -14.67 0.15
N ARG A 195 -9.13 -15.91 0.03
CA ARG A 195 -9.59 -16.81 -1.02
C ARG A 195 -11.10 -17.00 -0.98
N GLY A 196 -11.68 -17.23 0.21
CA GLY A 196 -13.12 -17.37 0.38
C GLY A 196 -13.90 -16.12 -0.06
N ALA A 197 -13.38 -14.92 0.25
CA ALA A 197 -13.97 -13.66 -0.18
C ALA A 197 -13.92 -13.50 -1.70
N LEU A 198 -12.76 -13.76 -2.32
CA LEU A 198 -12.58 -13.66 -3.77
C LEU A 198 -13.47 -14.60 -4.59
N MET A 199 -13.81 -15.77 -4.04
CA MET A 199 -14.72 -16.70 -4.71
C MET A 199 -16.20 -16.26 -4.68
N ARG A 200 -16.54 -15.23 -3.92
CA ARG A 200 -17.92 -14.72 -3.78
C ARG A 200 -18.19 -13.43 -4.54
N ILE A 201 -17.14 -12.75 -5.03
CA ILE A 201 -17.33 -11.47 -5.74
C ILE A 201 -17.91 -11.70 -7.15
N GLU A 202 -18.66 -10.72 -7.62
CA GLU A 202 -19.18 -10.64 -8.98
C GLU A 202 -18.16 -9.98 -9.93
N GLY A 203 -17.29 -9.14 -9.39
CA GLY A 203 -16.24 -8.42 -10.10
C GLY A 203 -15.09 -9.34 -10.52
N LYS A 204 -14.13 -8.75 -11.22
CA LYS A 204 -12.89 -9.41 -11.62
C LYS A 204 -11.77 -9.10 -10.63
N PHE A 205 -10.79 -10.00 -10.52
CA PHE A 205 -9.60 -9.71 -9.73
C PHE A 205 -8.31 -10.14 -10.42
N LEU A 206 -7.23 -9.47 -10.07
CA LEU A 206 -5.84 -9.86 -10.34
C LEU A 206 -5.11 -9.95 -9.00
N LEU A 207 -4.54 -11.09 -8.71
CA LEU A 207 -3.88 -11.40 -7.45
C LEU A 207 -2.41 -11.72 -7.69
N SER A 208 -1.50 -11.05 -6.99
CA SER A 208 -0.08 -11.36 -6.98
C SER A 208 0.31 -12.09 -5.70
N TYR A 209 1.10 -13.17 -5.84
CA TYR A 209 1.64 -13.97 -4.74
C TYR A 209 3.05 -14.47 -5.06
N ASN A 210 3.77 -14.90 -4.02
CA ASN A 210 4.94 -15.76 -4.19
C ASN A 210 4.49 -17.16 -4.66
N ASP A 211 5.39 -17.86 -5.35
CA ASP A 211 5.18 -19.24 -5.77
C ASP A 211 5.43 -20.18 -4.58
N ASP A 212 4.36 -20.60 -3.93
CA ASP A 212 4.33 -21.37 -2.70
C ASP A 212 3.30 -22.50 -2.79
N ALA A 213 3.59 -23.65 -2.19
CA ALA A 213 2.72 -24.83 -2.27
C ALA A 213 1.35 -24.62 -1.60
N PHE A 214 1.31 -23.88 -0.48
CA PHE A 214 0.07 -23.53 0.19
C PHE A 214 -0.79 -22.62 -0.69
N VAL A 215 -0.20 -21.58 -1.28
CA VAL A 215 -0.90 -20.65 -2.19
C VAL A 215 -1.42 -21.39 -3.43
N ARG A 216 -0.61 -22.27 -4.04
CA ARG A 216 -1.07 -23.11 -5.15
C ARG A 216 -2.28 -23.96 -4.74
N GLY A 217 -2.24 -24.59 -3.56
CA GLY A 217 -3.35 -25.37 -3.01
C GLY A 217 -4.65 -24.58 -2.86
N LEU A 218 -4.56 -23.27 -2.56
CA LEU A 218 -5.70 -22.39 -2.46
C LEU A 218 -6.32 -22.03 -3.82
N TYR A 219 -5.50 -21.77 -4.85
CA TYR A 219 -5.94 -21.12 -6.09
C TYR A 219 -5.84 -21.99 -7.36
N ASP A 220 -5.19 -23.16 -7.31
CA ASP A 220 -5.08 -24.07 -8.46
C ASP A 220 -6.41 -24.83 -8.69
N ARG A 221 -7.34 -24.18 -9.38
CA ARG A 221 -8.69 -24.70 -9.65
C ARG A 221 -9.19 -24.20 -11.01
N PRO A 222 -10.20 -24.91 -11.63
CA PRO A 222 -10.85 -24.45 -12.84
C PRO A 222 -11.39 -23.03 -12.70
N GLY A 223 -11.10 -22.16 -13.67
CA GLY A 223 -11.49 -20.75 -13.68
C GLY A 223 -10.41 -19.79 -13.16
N THR A 224 -9.31 -20.30 -12.61
CA THR A 224 -8.12 -19.48 -12.25
C THR A 224 -7.06 -19.62 -13.33
N VAL A 225 -6.57 -18.50 -13.86
CA VAL A 225 -5.42 -18.46 -14.78
C VAL A 225 -4.20 -18.04 -14.00
N SER A 226 -3.20 -18.90 -13.92
CA SER A 226 -1.93 -18.63 -13.22
C SER A 226 -0.84 -18.21 -14.21
N TYR A 227 -0.13 -17.13 -13.89
CA TYR A 227 1.04 -16.65 -14.64
C TYR A 227 2.28 -16.82 -13.76
N THR A 228 3.12 -17.83 -14.03
CA THR A 228 4.25 -18.20 -13.14
C THR A 228 5.62 -17.72 -13.61
N HIS A 229 5.74 -16.85 -14.59
CA HIS A 229 7.04 -16.39 -15.12
C HIS A 229 7.29 -14.90 -14.89
N LEU A 230 7.65 -14.57 -13.65
CA LEU A 230 8.27 -13.29 -13.31
C LEU A 230 9.68 -13.57 -12.77
N ARG A 231 10.64 -13.75 -13.67
CA ARG A 231 12.08 -13.69 -13.37
C ARG A 231 12.59 -12.26 -13.51
#